data_53427f49ecce9debc29d82f7d62bd744
#
_entry.id   53427f49ecce9debc29d82f7d62bd744
#
_cell.length_a   1.000
_cell.length_b   1.000
_cell.length_c   1.000
_cell.angle_alpha   90.00
_cell.angle_beta   90.00
_cell.angle_gamma   90.00
#
_symmetry.space_group_name_H-M   'P 1'
#
loop_
_entity.id
_entity.type
_entity.pdbx_description
1 polymer ?
#
loop_
_entity_poly.entity_id
_entity_poly.type
_entity_poly.pdbx_seq_one_letter_code
_entity_poly.pdbx_strand_id
1 'polypeptide(L)'
;MTILAHASSHAFRDSFGSDPIIVAYGAGVDSTAMLIGLRDRNISPNLILFADTGSEKPETIAYLGVIGAWLAANAFPPITIVRRRSPRAGDTSLHEECLRKSILPSLAYGGHSCSLKWKVDPQWAFTRDQFGWDRRQRRWRHGAFVTKLIGYDAGPADARRIVKASGKWPPGHRYRYPLAEWGWTREICERVIADEGLPTPLKSACFMCPASKKHEVDWIAVTHPELATISIEMERRAHRRGLTTTRGLGRRWSWSEHLGAGDPKEPASPLAPFQPGDLRCSRPQSFDLSEHHN
;
A
#
# COMPACT_ATOMS: atom_id res chain seq x y z
N MET A 1 30.85 13.86 11.47
CA MET A 1 29.56 14.01 10.73
C MET A 1 28.32 13.98 11.63
N THR A 2 28.42 13.75 12.93
CA THR A 2 27.30 13.51 13.87
C THR A 2 26.53 14.78 14.30
N ILE A 3 27.17 15.95 14.35
CA ILE A 3 26.58 17.18 14.90
C ILE A 3 25.57 17.86 13.94
N LEU A 4 25.81 17.81 12.63
CA LEU A 4 24.89 18.38 11.65
C LEU A 4 23.60 17.54 11.46
N ALA A 5 23.68 16.23 11.68
CA ALA A 5 22.50 15.35 11.65
C ALA A 5 21.55 15.60 12.83
N HIS A 6 22.09 15.93 14.02
CA HIS A 6 21.28 16.24 15.21
C HIS A 6 20.52 17.57 15.09
N ALA A 7 21.14 18.61 14.57
CA ALA A 7 20.49 19.92 14.39
C ALA A 7 19.33 19.86 13.41
N SER A 8 19.44 19.08 12.33
CA SER A 8 18.36 18.88 11.37
C SER A 8 17.20 18.05 11.93
N SER A 9 17.47 17.13 12.87
CA SER A 9 16.43 16.28 13.49
C SER A 9 15.55 17.06 14.45
N HIS A 10 16.10 17.98 15.24
CA HIS A 10 15.33 18.83 16.15
C HIS A 10 14.41 19.78 15.37
N ALA A 11 14.92 20.46 14.34
CA ALA A 11 14.13 21.34 13.48
C ALA A 11 12.97 20.60 12.78
N PHE A 12 13.19 19.35 12.37
CA PHE A 12 12.15 18.53 11.77
C PHE A 12 11.08 18.17 12.81
N ARG A 13 11.46 17.77 14.03
CA ARG A 13 10.54 17.49 15.12
C ARG A 13 9.72 18.73 15.51
N ASP A 14 10.38 19.86 15.71
CA ASP A 14 9.75 21.09 16.15
C ASP A 14 8.74 21.63 15.12
N SER A 15 8.92 21.28 13.85
CA SER A 15 8.00 21.68 12.77
C SER A 15 6.61 21.04 12.85
N PHE A 16 6.39 20.03 13.70
CA PHE A 16 5.07 19.44 13.94
C PHE A 16 4.27 20.23 14.99
N GLY A 17 4.94 20.99 15.86
CA GLY A 17 4.28 21.68 16.97
C GLY A 17 3.48 20.70 17.85
N SER A 18 2.24 21.06 18.15
CA SER A 18 1.29 20.23 18.93
C SER A 18 0.36 19.38 18.05
N ASP A 19 0.53 19.39 16.73
CA ASP A 19 -0.33 18.65 15.81
C ASP A 19 -0.18 17.13 16.03
N PRO A 20 -1.30 16.38 16.14
CA PRO A 20 -1.23 14.92 16.13
C PRO A 20 -0.60 14.40 14.84
N ILE A 21 0.34 13.46 14.99
CA ILE A 21 1.08 12.84 13.89
C ILE A 21 0.46 11.46 13.58
N ILE A 22 0.08 11.26 12.34
CA ILE A 22 -0.49 10.00 11.84
C ILE A 22 0.39 9.45 10.73
N VAL A 23 0.82 8.22 10.86
CA VAL A 23 1.54 7.51 9.80
C VAL A 23 0.54 6.73 8.93
N ALA A 24 0.52 6.99 7.62
CA ALA A 24 -0.13 6.13 6.65
C ALA A 24 0.81 4.97 6.32
N TYR A 25 0.68 3.88 7.05
CA TYR A 25 1.53 2.70 6.88
C TYR A 25 0.96 1.80 5.78
N GLY A 26 1.78 1.45 4.81
CA GLY A 26 1.38 0.60 3.67
C GLY A 26 1.96 -0.82 3.73
N ALA A 27 2.73 -1.17 4.74
CA ALA A 27 3.48 -2.43 4.86
C ALA A 27 4.43 -2.68 3.66
N GLY A 28 4.97 -1.63 3.09
CA GLY A 28 5.99 -1.68 2.04
C GLY A 28 7.29 -1.02 2.49
N VAL A 29 8.32 -1.11 1.67
CA VAL A 29 9.68 -0.61 1.96
C VAL A 29 9.66 0.83 2.45
N ASP A 30 9.08 1.75 1.69
CA ASP A 30 9.15 3.18 2.01
C ASP A 30 8.47 3.50 3.34
N SER A 31 7.28 2.95 3.60
CA SER A 31 6.58 3.19 4.86
C SER A 31 7.27 2.54 6.07
N THR A 32 7.97 1.41 5.88
CA THR A 32 8.77 0.77 6.92
C THR A 32 10.03 1.58 7.22
N ALA A 33 10.79 1.98 6.20
CA ALA A 33 11.95 2.84 6.36
C ALA A 33 11.57 4.18 7.02
N MET A 34 10.40 4.74 6.69
CA MET A 34 9.91 5.96 7.32
C MET A 34 9.72 5.79 8.83
N LEU A 35 9.19 4.66 9.31
CA LEU A 35 9.07 4.39 10.75
C LEU A 35 10.44 4.33 11.44
N ILE A 36 11.42 3.67 10.83
CA ILE A 36 12.79 3.62 11.34
C ILE A 36 13.39 5.03 11.41
N GLY A 37 13.26 5.80 10.33
CA GLY A 37 13.75 7.17 10.28
C GLY A 37 13.07 8.12 11.27
N LEU A 38 11.80 7.89 11.63
CA LEU A 38 11.10 8.62 12.69
C LEU A 38 11.69 8.28 14.06
N ARG A 39 11.93 6.99 14.34
CA ARG A 39 12.59 6.54 15.59
C ARG A 39 13.95 7.21 15.76
N ASP A 40 14.79 7.17 14.75
CA ASP A 40 16.14 7.74 14.77
C ASP A 40 16.16 9.25 15.03
N ARG A 41 15.03 9.91 14.77
CA ARG A 41 14.81 11.34 15.02
C ARG A 41 14.00 11.63 16.27
N ASN A 42 13.75 10.61 17.10
CA ASN A 42 12.94 10.71 18.32
C ASN A 42 11.54 11.29 18.06
N ILE A 43 10.89 10.88 16.98
CA ILE A 43 9.53 11.30 16.63
C ILE A 43 8.60 10.10 16.75
N SER A 44 7.78 10.11 17.80
CA SER A 44 6.75 9.08 17.98
C SER A 44 5.43 9.56 17.39
N PRO A 45 4.83 8.81 16.43
CA PRO A 45 3.49 9.15 15.92
C PRO A 45 2.42 8.85 16.96
N ASN A 46 1.28 9.58 16.88
CA ASN A 46 0.12 9.29 17.71
C ASN A 46 -0.68 8.09 17.19
N LEU A 47 -0.63 7.83 15.88
CA LEU A 47 -1.30 6.70 15.22
C LEU A 47 -0.48 6.18 14.06
N ILE A 48 -0.51 4.85 13.88
CA ILE A 48 0.00 4.17 12.69
C ILE A 48 -1.20 3.43 12.08
N LEU A 49 -1.65 3.87 10.90
CA LEU A 49 -2.86 3.35 10.26
C LEU A 49 -2.50 2.49 9.05
N PHE A 50 -2.92 1.23 9.07
CA PHE A 50 -2.91 0.35 7.92
C PHE A 50 -4.34 0.20 7.38
N ALA A 51 -4.55 0.54 6.11
CA ALA A 51 -5.84 0.36 5.45
C ALA A 51 -5.88 -1.00 4.74
N ASP A 52 -6.57 -1.94 5.34
CA ASP A 52 -6.81 -3.25 4.76
C ASP A 52 -7.95 -3.20 3.75
N THR A 53 -7.64 -3.50 2.49
CA THR A 53 -8.60 -3.56 1.40
C THR A 53 -9.33 -4.91 1.32
N GLY A 54 -8.96 -5.89 2.16
CA GLY A 54 -9.37 -7.27 2.06
C GLY A 54 -8.85 -7.98 0.79
N SER A 55 -7.89 -7.34 0.11
CA SER A 55 -7.31 -7.85 -1.14
C SER A 55 -5.77 -7.72 -1.14
N GLU A 56 -5.18 -7.54 0.02
CA GLU A 56 -3.73 -7.51 0.17
C GLU A 56 -3.15 -8.92 -0.07
N LYS A 57 -1.87 -8.98 -0.45
CA LYS A 57 -1.14 -10.26 -0.53
C LYS A 57 -0.95 -10.85 0.87
N PRO A 58 -0.95 -12.17 1.04
CA PRO A 58 -0.70 -12.82 2.33
C PRO A 58 0.59 -12.33 3.01
N GLU A 59 1.67 -12.13 2.26
CA GLU A 59 2.95 -11.63 2.75
C GLU A 59 2.86 -10.19 3.29
N THR A 60 2.02 -9.35 2.68
CA THR A 60 1.76 -7.99 3.19
C THR A 60 1.11 -8.05 4.57
N ILE A 61 0.17 -8.97 4.76
CA ILE A 61 -0.51 -9.16 6.05
C ILE A 61 0.44 -9.79 7.07
N ALA A 62 1.22 -10.80 6.68
CA ALA A 62 2.22 -11.43 7.55
C ALA A 62 3.28 -10.42 8.04
N TYR A 63 3.71 -9.51 7.17
CA TYR A 63 4.68 -8.48 7.51
C TYR A 63 4.20 -7.51 8.61
N LEU A 64 2.88 -7.37 8.81
CA LEU A 64 2.34 -6.58 9.93
C LEU A 64 2.76 -7.15 11.29
N GLY A 65 2.92 -8.48 11.38
CA GLY A 65 3.44 -9.12 12.60
C GLY A 65 4.91 -8.76 12.87
N VAL A 66 5.73 -8.81 11.82
CA VAL A 66 7.17 -8.46 11.91
C VAL A 66 7.33 -7.01 12.40
N ILE A 67 6.69 -6.07 11.72
CA ILE A 67 6.82 -4.66 12.10
C ILE A 67 6.10 -4.36 13.42
N GLY A 68 5.04 -5.09 13.76
CA GLY A 68 4.36 -4.98 15.04
C GLY A 68 5.27 -5.29 16.22
N ALA A 69 6.09 -6.33 16.13
CA ALA A 69 7.11 -6.67 17.13
C ALA A 69 8.18 -5.56 17.23
N TRP A 70 8.64 -5.05 16.09
CA TRP A 70 9.61 -3.95 16.06
C TRP A 70 9.05 -2.66 16.68
N LEU A 71 7.80 -2.31 16.39
CA LEU A 71 7.13 -1.14 16.97
C LEU A 71 7.05 -1.24 18.50
N ALA A 72 6.67 -2.40 19.01
CA ALA A 72 6.61 -2.65 20.45
C ALA A 72 7.98 -2.52 21.12
N ALA A 73 9.03 -3.06 20.50
CA ALA A 73 10.41 -2.96 21.00
C ALA A 73 10.94 -1.51 21.00
N ASN A 74 10.40 -0.64 20.15
CA ASN A 74 10.80 0.77 20.04
C ASN A 74 9.81 1.76 20.69
N ALA A 75 8.90 1.28 21.53
CA ALA A 75 7.90 2.10 22.23
C ALA A 75 7.02 2.96 21.29
N PHE A 76 6.75 2.46 20.09
CA PHE A 76 5.82 3.05 19.15
C PHE A 76 4.39 2.55 19.38
N PRO A 77 3.35 3.32 19.00
CA PRO A 77 1.99 2.82 19.05
C PRO A 77 1.79 1.63 18.10
N PRO A 78 0.90 0.69 18.44
CA PRO A 78 0.61 -0.43 17.58
C PRO A 78 -0.05 0.01 16.27
N ILE A 79 0.03 -0.85 15.25
CA ILE A 79 -0.68 -0.62 14.00
C ILE A 79 -2.19 -0.74 14.24
N THR A 80 -2.92 0.30 13.87
CA THR A 80 -4.38 0.26 13.84
C THR A 80 -4.83 -0.11 12.43
N ILE A 81 -5.46 -1.28 12.29
CA ILE A 81 -6.01 -1.75 11.02
C ILE A 81 -7.39 -1.12 10.81
N VAL A 82 -7.54 -0.40 9.71
CA VAL A 82 -8.81 0.20 9.33
C VAL A 82 -9.32 -0.45 8.05
N ARG A 83 -10.62 -0.70 7.99
CA ARG A 83 -11.31 -1.27 6.83
C ARG A 83 -12.44 -0.36 6.38
N ARG A 84 -12.73 -0.42 5.09
CA ARG A 84 -13.88 0.27 4.56
C ARG A 84 -15.16 -0.34 5.14
N ARG A 85 -16.02 0.52 5.70
CA ARG A 85 -17.38 0.16 6.06
C ARG A 85 -18.28 0.38 4.85
N SER A 86 -18.82 -0.69 4.27
CA SER A 86 -19.82 -0.60 3.20
C SER A 86 -21.20 -0.97 3.75
N PRO A 87 -22.05 0.00 4.12
CA PRO A 87 -23.33 -0.31 4.78
C PRO A 87 -24.36 -0.95 3.85
N ARG A 88 -24.18 -0.87 2.51
CA ARG A 88 -25.24 -1.21 1.54
C ARG A 88 -24.96 -2.41 0.65
N ALA A 89 -23.73 -2.90 0.57
CA ALA A 89 -23.35 -3.86 -0.47
C ALA A 89 -22.80 -5.20 0.03
N GLY A 90 -22.56 -5.34 1.34
CA GLY A 90 -22.00 -6.60 1.89
C GLY A 90 -20.57 -6.93 1.46
N ASP A 91 -19.96 -6.11 0.58
CA ASP A 91 -18.59 -6.35 0.14
C ASP A 91 -17.62 -6.11 1.30
N THR A 92 -16.82 -7.10 1.64
CA THR A 92 -15.80 -7.02 2.68
C THR A 92 -14.42 -6.69 2.10
N SER A 93 -14.26 -6.83 0.78
CA SER A 93 -13.01 -6.62 0.06
C SER A 93 -13.17 -5.89 -1.28
N LEU A 94 -12.07 -5.32 -1.77
CA LEU A 94 -12.03 -4.65 -3.07
C LEU A 94 -12.30 -5.64 -4.21
N HIS A 95 -11.75 -6.87 -4.13
CA HIS A 95 -11.95 -7.86 -5.19
C HIS A 95 -13.40 -8.36 -5.24
N GLU A 96 -14.07 -8.54 -4.10
CA GLU A 96 -15.50 -8.89 -4.06
C GLU A 96 -16.36 -7.80 -4.71
N GLU A 97 -16.08 -6.52 -4.41
CA GLU A 97 -16.77 -5.43 -5.07
C GLU A 97 -16.58 -5.45 -6.59
N CYS A 98 -15.35 -5.69 -7.06
CA CYS A 98 -15.04 -5.77 -8.47
C CYS A 98 -15.75 -6.94 -9.15
N LEU A 99 -15.72 -8.13 -8.54
CA LEU A 99 -16.41 -9.34 -9.05
C LEU A 99 -17.92 -9.15 -9.11
N ARG A 100 -18.53 -8.65 -8.04
CA ARG A 100 -19.97 -8.40 -7.98
C ARG A 100 -20.43 -7.38 -9.00
N LYS A 101 -19.64 -6.33 -9.19
CA LYS A 101 -19.94 -5.28 -10.18
C LYS A 101 -19.50 -5.64 -11.59
N SER A 102 -18.78 -6.74 -11.79
CA SER A 102 -18.16 -7.12 -13.07
C SER A 102 -17.32 -5.96 -13.65
N ILE A 103 -16.44 -5.40 -12.85
CA ILE A 103 -15.53 -4.30 -13.22
C ILE A 103 -14.11 -4.63 -12.76
N LEU A 104 -13.12 -3.92 -13.29
CA LEU A 104 -11.75 -3.95 -12.79
C LEU A 104 -11.49 -2.83 -11.77
N PRO A 105 -10.42 -2.91 -10.95
CA PRO A 105 -9.99 -1.80 -10.13
C PRO A 105 -9.77 -0.53 -10.99
N SER A 106 -10.13 0.63 -10.46
CA SER A 106 -10.13 1.89 -11.23
C SER A 106 -8.81 2.23 -11.90
N LEU A 107 -7.69 1.74 -11.37
CA LEU A 107 -6.37 1.95 -11.96
C LEU A 107 -6.22 1.25 -13.33
N ALA A 108 -6.97 0.19 -13.62
CA ALA A 108 -7.03 -0.42 -14.94
C ALA A 108 -7.53 0.57 -16.01
N TYR A 109 -8.39 1.50 -15.60
CA TYR A 109 -8.93 2.57 -16.45
C TYR A 109 -8.15 3.89 -16.32
N GLY A 110 -6.98 3.89 -15.64
CA GLY A 110 -6.18 5.09 -15.42
C GLY A 110 -6.61 5.96 -14.23
N GLY A 111 -7.64 5.56 -13.50
CA GLY A 111 -8.14 6.25 -12.30
C GLY A 111 -7.47 5.79 -11.01
N HIS A 112 -7.76 6.50 -9.90
CA HIS A 112 -7.23 6.18 -8.57
C HIS A 112 -8.33 6.01 -7.52
N SER A 113 -9.59 5.88 -7.93
CA SER A 113 -10.73 5.81 -7.01
C SER A 113 -10.70 4.56 -6.11
N CYS A 114 -10.08 3.45 -6.56
CA CYS A 114 -9.88 2.28 -5.70
C CYS A 114 -9.00 2.63 -4.47
N SER A 115 -7.91 3.36 -4.67
CA SER A 115 -7.06 3.81 -3.56
C SER A 115 -7.77 4.81 -2.64
N LEU A 116 -8.47 5.79 -3.22
CA LEU A 116 -9.23 6.75 -2.43
C LEU A 116 -10.28 6.04 -1.56
N LYS A 117 -11.09 5.21 -2.17
CA LYS A 117 -12.23 4.54 -1.53
C LYS A 117 -11.83 3.48 -0.51
N TRP A 118 -10.78 2.71 -0.78
CA TRP A 118 -10.41 1.57 0.04
C TRP A 118 -9.22 1.81 0.98
N LYS A 119 -8.42 2.87 0.73
CA LYS A 119 -7.27 3.21 1.59
C LYS A 119 -7.41 4.58 2.24
N VAL A 120 -7.74 5.61 1.49
CA VAL A 120 -7.78 6.98 2.03
C VAL A 120 -9.02 7.21 2.90
N ASP A 121 -10.22 6.89 2.39
CA ASP A 121 -11.47 7.15 3.10
C ASP A 121 -11.58 6.43 4.46
N PRO A 122 -11.21 5.13 4.60
CA PRO A 122 -11.24 4.46 5.90
C PRO A 122 -10.31 5.09 6.93
N GLN A 123 -9.08 5.44 6.51
CA GLN A 123 -8.14 6.12 7.38
C GLN A 123 -8.67 7.50 7.81
N TRP A 124 -9.32 8.20 6.89
CA TRP A 124 -9.91 9.50 7.14
C TRP A 124 -11.11 9.43 8.11
N ALA A 125 -11.96 8.44 7.90
CA ALA A 125 -13.09 8.19 8.78
C ALA A 125 -12.60 7.91 10.20
N PHE A 126 -11.64 7.00 10.35
CA PHE A 126 -11.05 6.67 11.65
C PHE A 126 -10.38 7.88 12.31
N THR A 127 -9.58 8.65 11.57
CA THR A 127 -8.93 9.87 12.08
C THR A 127 -9.94 10.87 12.59
N ARG A 128 -11.05 11.09 11.86
CA ARG A 128 -12.11 12.01 12.29
C ARG A 128 -12.80 11.58 13.58
N ASP A 129 -13.04 10.28 13.70
CA ASP A 129 -13.66 9.72 14.90
C ASP A 129 -12.71 9.82 16.11
N GLN A 130 -11.41 9.54 15.89
CA GLN A 130 -10.39 9.54 16.95
C GLN A 130 -10.07 10.95 17.47
N PHE A 131 -9.93 11.94 16.59
CA PHE A 131 -9.51 13.30 16.97
C PHE A 131 -10.65 14.32 17.01
N GLY A 132 -11.88 13.89 16.79
CA GLY A 132 -13.06 14.75 16.96
C GLY A 132 -13.16 15.84 15.91
N TRP A 133 -13.39 15.47 14.65
CA TRP A 133 -13.67 16.44 13.59
C TRP A 133 -15.06 17.04 13.72
N ASP A 134 -15.15 18.37 13.87
CA ASP A 134 -16.41 19.11 13.81
C ASP A 134 -16.78 19.37 12.34
N ARG A 135 -17.81 18.68 11.86
CA ARG A 135 -18.27 18.80 10.47
C ARG A 135 -18.89 20.17 10.14
N ARG A 136 -19.51 20.83 11.13
CA ARG A 136 -20.17 22.13 10.94
C ARG A 136 -19.11 23.23 10.84
N GLN A 137 -18.15 23.23 11.77
CA GLN A 137 -17.08 24.22 11.81
C GLN A 137 -15.91 23.88 10.89
N ARG A 138 -15.88 22.68 10.30
CA ARG A 138 -14.80 22.16 9.44
C ARG A 138 -13.42 22.28 10.10
N ARG A 139 -13.33 21.97 11.36
CA ARG A 139 -12.10 22.01 12.17
C ARG A 139 -12.05 20.86 13.17
N TRP A 140 -10.85 20.57 13.66
CA TRP A 140 -10.65 19.65 14.77
C TRP A 140 -11.06 20.30 16.10
N ARG A 141 -11.58 19.50 17.04
CA ARG A 141 -11.98 20.02 18.36
C ARG A 141 -10.81 20.61 19.14
N HIS A 142 -9.59 20.08 18.96
CA HIS A 142 -8.37 20.63 19.56
C HIS A 142 -7.84 21.90 18.85
N GLY A 143 -8.49 22.35 17.77
CA GLY A 143 -8.15 23.60 17.07
C GLY A 143 -6.89 23.57 16.19
N ALA A 144 -6.10 22.49 16.26
CA ALA A 144 -4.87 22.31 15.47
C ALA A 144 -5.13 21.53 14.16
N PHE A 145 -4.07 21.28 13.40
CA PHE A 145 -4.12 20.39 12.26
C PHE A 145 -3.80 18.96 12.70
N VAL A 146 -4.16 17.99 11.85
CA VAL A 146 -3.64 16.64 11.94
C VAL A 146 -2.60 16.48 10.83
N THR A 147 -1.37 16.14 11.21
CA THR A 147 -0.29 15.93 10.25
C THR A 147 -0.21 14.46 9.87
N LYS A 148 -0.40 14.16 8.58
CA LYS A 148 -0.31 12.81 8.02
C LYS A 148 1.01 12.61 7.29
N LEU A 149 1.76 11.61 7.71
CA LEU A 149 3.03 11.21 7.11
C LEU A 149 2.79 10.11 6.08
N ILE A 150 3.34 10.30 4.88
CA ILE A 150 3.23 9.36 3.75
C ILE A 150 4.64 9.02 3.30
N GLY A 151 4.92 7.72 3.19
CA GLY A 151 6.21 7.20 2.74
C GLY A 151 6.36 7.32 1.22
N TYR A 152 6.54 8.53 0.73
CA TYR A 152 7.00 8.80 -0.64
C TYR A 152 8.50 9.09 -0.58
N ASP A 153 9.28 8.35 -1.37
CA ASP A 153 10.73 8.48 -1.42
C ASP A 153 11.19 9.74 -2.21
N ALA A 154 12.49 10.00 -2.19
CA ALA A 154 13.09 11.13 -2.91
C ALA A 154 13.25 10.87 -4.43
N GLY A 155 12.75 9.73 -4.92
CA GLY A 155 12.84 9.38 -6.33
C GLY A 155 11.90 10.21 -7.23
N PRO A 156 12.20 10.31 -8.54
CA PRO A 156 11.47 11.19 -9.45
C PRO A 156 9.99 10.81 -9.64
N ALA A 157 9.63 9.55 -9.40
CA ALA A 157 8.23 9.09 -9.50
C ALA A 157 7.39 9.67 -8.36
N ASP A 158 7.91 9.62 -7.12
CA ASP A 158 7.21 10.14 -5.94
C ASP A 158 7.29 11.65 -5.85
N ALA A 159 8.37 12.28 -6.30
CA ALA A 159 8.43 13.73 -6.45
C ALA A 159 7.26 14.28 -7.29
N ARG A 160 6.92 13.63 -8.42
CA ARG A 160 5.75 14.00 -9.23
C ARG A 160 4.43 13.81 -8.49
N ARG A 161 4.31 12.78 -7.64
CA ARG A 161 3.12 12.54 -6.81
C ARG A 161 2.95 13.61 -5.75
N ILE A 162 4.04 14.00 -5.10
CA ILE A 162 4.08 15.07 -4.09
C ILE A 162 3.60 16.39 -4.70
N VAL A 163 4.16 16.79 -5.84
CA VAL A 163 3.75 18.01 -6.56
C VAL A 163 2.27 17.97 -6.93
N LYS A 164 1.78 16.84 -7.45
CA LYS A 164 0.36 16.67 -7.81
C LYS A 164 -0.57 16.74 -6.60
N ALA A 165 -0.12 16.32 -5.42
CA ALA A 165 -0.88 16.31 -4.18
C ALA A 165 -0.80 17.64 -3.42
N SER A 166 0.18 18.50 -3.73
CA SER A 166 0.39 19.76 -3.04
C SER A 166 -0.85 20.66 -3.10
N GLY A 167 -1.23 21.23 -1.96
CA GLY A 167 -2.39 22.11 -1.83
C GLY A 167 -3.76 21.44 -1.94
N LYS A 168 -3.82 20.12 -2.15
CA LYS A 168 -5.07 19.36 -2.30
C LYS A 168 -5.42 18.54 -1.06
N TRP A 169 -5.05 19.03 0.10
CA TRP A 169 -5.31 18.33 1.35
C TRP A 169 -6.74 18.60 1.85
N PRO A 170 -7.34 17.59 2.51
CA PRO A 170 -8.60 17.81 3.16
C PRO A 170 -8.50 18.90 4.24
N PRO A 171 -9.58 19.65 4.51
CA PRO A 171 -9.56 20.67 5.56
C PRO A 171 -9.04 20.11 6.89
N GLY A 172 -8.21 20.89 7.58
CA GLY A 172 -7.63 20.50 8.87
C GLY A 172 -6.50 19.48 8.79
N HIS A 173 -6.09 19.05 7.61
CA HIS A 173 -4.96 18.13 7.43
C HIS A 173 -3.75 18.84 6.85
N ARG A 174 -2.57 18.35 7.26
CA ARG A 174 -1.29 18.62 6.63
C ARG A 174 -0.68 17.29 6.21
N TYR A 175 -0.17 17.19 4.98
CA TYR A 175 0.56 16.02 4.51
C TYR A 175 2.03 16.35 4.46
N ARG A 176 2.85 15.42 4.96
CA ARG A 176 4.30 15.50 4.88
C ARG A 176 4.86 14.22 4.32
N TYR A 177 6.02 14.32 3.75
CA TYR A 177 6.69 13.26 3.02
C TYR A 177 8.11 13.09 3.55
N PRO A 178 8.27 12.51 4.76
CA PRO A 178 9.55 12.52 5.48
C PRO A 178 10.72 11.98 4.66
N LEU A 179 10.52 10.88 3.91
CA LEU A 179 11.58 10.29 3.11
C LEU A 179 12.11 11.26 2.04
N ALA A 180 11.20 11.95 1.34
CA ALA A 180 11.57 12.97 0.37
C ALA A 180 12.26 14.16 1.04
N GLU A 181 11.78 14.58 2.22
CA GLU A 181 12.37 15.67 3.01
C GLU A 181 13.76 15.29 3.55
N TRP A 182 14.01 14.01 3.82
CA TRP A 182 15.33 13.50 4.24
C TRP A 182 16.25 13.15 3.06
N GLY A 183 15.76 13.23 1.83
CA GLY A 183 16.49 12.82 0.63
C GLY A 183 16.69 11.30 0.51
N TRP A 184 15.83 10.50 1.14
CA TRP A 184 15.94 9.05 1.11
C TRP A 184 15.33 8.49 -0.18
N THR A 185 16.17 7.84 -0.98
CA THR A 185 15.77 7.10 -2.17
C THR A 185 15.36 5.68 -1.80
N ARG A 186 14.84 4.93 -2.75
CA ARG A 186 14.46 3.53 -2.58
C ARG A 186 15.61 2.68 -2.04
N GLU A 187 16.81 2.87 -2.57
CA GLU A 187 18.01 2.13 -2.17
C GLU A 187 18.41 2.44 -0.72
N ILE A 188 18.25 3.69 -0.29
CA ILE A 188 18.48 4.08 1.11
C ILE A 188 17.43 3.43 2.02
N CYS A 189 16.17 3.43 1.61
CA CYS A 189 15.10 2.80 2.37
C CYS A 189 15.33 1.29 2.56
N GLU A 190 15.74 0.58 1.52
CA GLU A 190 16.06 -0.85 1.59
C GLU A 190 17.26 -1.12 2.51
N ARG A 191 18.30 -0.30 2.43
CA ARG A 191 19.47 -0.39 3.30
C ARG A 191 19.12 -0.17 4.77
N VAL A 192 18.35 0.87 5.07
CA VAL A 192 17.94 1.19 6.44
C VAL A 192 17.14 0.04 7.07
N ILE A 193 16.30 -0.63 6.30
CA ILE A 193 15.57 -1.81 6.77
C ILE A 193 16.52 -2.98 7.04
N ALA A 194 17.48 -3.22 6.14
CA ALA A 194 18.46 -4.28 6.30
C ALA A 194 19.41 -4.01 7.50
N ASP A 195 19.87 -2.78 7.67
CA ASP A 195 20.72 -2.36 8.79
C ASP A 195 19.99 -2.50 10.16
N GLU A 196 18.66 -2.43 10.16
CA GLU A 196 17.81 -2.69 11.33
C GLU A 196 17.60 -4.19 11.61
N GLY A 197 18.10 -5.07 10.75
CA GLY A 197 17.90 -6.52 10.85
C GLY A 197 16.48 -6.98 10.50
N LEU A 198 15.70 -6.14 9.83
CA LEU A 198 14.35 -6.49 9.39
C LEU A 198 14.37 -7.08 7.98
N PRO A 199 13.51 -8.09 7.70
CA PRO A 199 13.34 -8.56 6.34
C PRO A 199 12.74 -7.45 5.46
N THR A 200 13.27 -7.29 4.25
CA THR A 200 12.72 -6.32 3.29
C THR A 200 11.31 -6.73 2.86
N PRO A 201 10.29 -5.90 3.08
CA PRO A 201 8.94 -6.27 2.70
C PRO A 201 8.77 -6.33 1.18
N LEU A 202 7.93 -7.23 0.70
CA LEU A 202 7.50 -7.24 -0.69
C LEU A 202 6.76 -5.95 -1.04
N LYS A 203 6.65 -5.65 -2.33
CA LYS A 203 5.83 -4.52 -2.79
C LYS A 203 4.39 -4.66 -2.30
N SER A 204 3.99 -3.76 -1.41
CA SER A 204 2.64 -3.73 -0.86
C SER A 204 1.64 -3.22 -1.90
N ALA A 205 0.82 -4.13 -2.41
CA ALA A 205 -0.24 -3.85 -3.37
C ALA A 205 -1.30 -4.95 -3.24
N CYS A 206 -2.54 -4.63 -3.60
CA CYS A 206 -3.57 -5.67 -3.76
C CYS A 206 -3.08 -6.74 -4.74
N PHE A 207 -3.43 -8.01 -4.52
CA PHE A 207 -2.96 -9.12 -5.36
C PHE A 207 -3.35 -8.93 -6.84
N MET A 208 -4.50 -8.28 -7.14
CA MET A 208 -4.98 -7.99 -8.49
C MET A 208 -4.69 -6.55 -8.95
N CYS A 209 -3.61 -5.91 -8.45
CA CYS A 209 -3.34 -4.50 -8.73
C CYS A 209 -2.95 -4.27 -10.20
N PRO A 210 -3.62 -3.35 -10.91
CA PRO A 210 -3.26 -3.02 -12.30
C PRO A 210 -1.88 -2.36 -12.47
N ALA A 211 -1.20 -2.01 -11.38
CA ALA A 211 0.18 -1.52 -11.40
C ALA A 211 1.21 -2.66 -11.25
N SER A 212 0.77 -3.91 -11.19
CA SER A 212 1.69 -5.06 -11.13
C SER A 212 2.41 -5.24 -12.45
N LYS A 213 3.70 -5.53 -12.36
CA LYS A 213 4.52 -5.90 -13.51
C LYS A 213 4.32 -7.39 -13.82
N LYS A 214 4.66 -7.82 -15.04
CA LYS A 214 4.47 -9.22 -15.47
C LYS A 214 5.10 -10.23 -14.51
N HIS A 215 6.36 -10.04 -14.13
CA HIS A 215 7.05 -10.93 -13.19
C HIS A 215 6.38 -10.98 -11.79
N GLU A 216 5.72 -9.90 -11.36
CA GLU A 216 4.94 -9.90 -10.10
C GLU A 216 3.65 -10.72 -10.25
N VAL A 217 3.07 -10.73 -11.45
CA VAL A 217 1.90 -11.56 -11.79
C VAL A 217 2.30 -13.03 -11.91
N ASP A 218 3.43 -13.33 -12.54
CA ASP A 218 4.01 -14.67 -12.62
C ASP A 218 4.26 -15.23 -11.21
N TRP A 219 4.86 -14.41 -10.34
CA TRP A 219 5.09 -14.77 -8.95
C TRP A 219 3.78 -15.09 -8.21
N ILE A 220 2.73 -14.26 -8.37
CA ILE A 220 1.41 -14.54 -7.79
C ILE A 220 0.84 -15.86 -8.32
N ALA A 221 0.95 -16.13 -9.61
CA ALA A 221 0.43 -17.35 -10.21
C ALA A 221 1.11 -18.62 -9.69
N VAL A 222 2.40 -18.55 -9.36
CA VAL A 222 3.16 -19.66 -8.78
C VAL A 222 2.90 -19.82 -7.29
N THR A 223 2.92 -18.71 -6.54
CA THR A 223 2.88 -18.75 -5.07
C THR A 223 1.44 -18.81 -4.54
N HIS A 224 0.51 -18.17 -5.24
CA HIS A 224 -0.90 -18.03 -4.87
C HIS A 224 -1.82 -18.24 -6.07
N PRO A 225 -1.88 -19.46 -6.64
CA PRO A 225 -2.67 -19.75 -7.85
C PRO A 225 -4.16 -19.43 -7.69
N GLU A 226 -4.70 -19.53 -6.48
CA GLU A 226 -6.07 -19.14 -6.17
C GLU A 226 -6.31 -17.64 -6.36
N LEU A 227 -5.35 -16.78 -6.00
CA LEU A 227 -5.45 -15.33 -6.19
C LEU A 227 -5.30 -14.94 -7.67
N ALA A 228 -4.46 -15.65 -8.41
CA ALA A 228 -4.38 -15.50 -9.86
C ALA A 228 -5.69 -15.88 -10.53
N THR A 229 -6.32 -16.98 -10.11
CA THR A 229 -7.63 -17.44 -10.60
C THR A 229 -8.73 -16.39 -10.36
N ILE A 230 -8.79 -15.82 -9.16
CA ILE A 230 -9.72 -14.72 -8.85
C ILE A 230 -9.49 -13.53 -9.77
N SER A 231 -8.24 -13.17 -10.04
CA SER A 231 -7.87 -12.05 -10.91
C SER A 231 -8.31 -12.28 -12.37
N ILE A 232 -8.12 -13.49 -12.87
CA ILE A 232 -8.55 -13.92 -14.21
C ILE A 232 -10.09 -13.89 -14.31
N GLU A 233 -10.79 -14.41 -13.33
CA GLU A 233 -12.26 -14.38 -13.32
C GLU A 233 -12.79 -12.95 -13.26
N MET A 234 -12.09 -12.04 -12.59
CA MET A 234 -12.43 -10.61 -12.59
C MET A 234 -12.32 -10.00 -13.99
N GLU A 235 -11.27 -10.32 -14.75
CA GLU A 235 -11.14 -9.88 -16.16
C GLU A 235 -12.27 -10.44 -17.01
N ARG A 236 -12.55 -11.73 -16.90
CA ARG A 236 -13.63 -12.40 -17.66
C ARG A 236 -15.00 -11.78 -17.40
N ARG A 237 -15.32 -11.51 -16.14
CA ARG A 237 -16.60 -10.85 -15.78
C ARG A 237 -16.68 -9.44 -16.35
N ALA A 238 -15.60 -8.68 -16.30
CA ALA A 238 -15.57 -7.34 -16.86
C ALA A 238 -15.78 -7.36 -18.39
N HIS A 239 -15.14 -8.30 -19.08
CA HIS A 239 -15.32 -8.48 -20.54
C HIS A 239 -16.75 -8.93 -20.91
N ARG A 240 -17.33 -9.91 -20.19
CA ARG A 240 -18.73 -10.30 -20.38
C ARG A 240 -19.71 -9.15 -20.19
N ARG A 241 -19.38 -8.20 -19.32
CA ARG A 241 -20.15 -6.96 -19.12
C ARG A 241 -19.95 -5.91 -20.21
N GLY A 242 -19.05 -6.11 -21.15
CA GLY A 242 -18.78 -5.17 -22.25
C GLY A 242 -17.57 -4.27 -22.04
N LEU A 243 -16.54 -4.74 -21.34
CA LEU A 243 -15.28 -3.99 -21.19
C LEU A 243 -14.63 -3.76 -22.56
N THR A 244 -14.45 -2.49 -22.95
CA THR A 244 -13.80 -2.07 -24.21
C THR A 244 -12.66 -1.08 -24.01
N THR A 245 -12.56 -0.46 -22.83
CA THR A 245 -11.64 0.66 -22.56
C THR A 245 -10.23 0.23 -22.17
N THR A 246 -10.04 -1.04 -21.83
CA THR A 246 -8.75 -1.63 -21.48
C THR A 246 -8.73 -3.12 -21.83
N ARG A 247 -7.55 -3.69 -22.02
CA ARG A 247 -7.40 -5.13 -22.33
C ARG A 247 -7.62 -6.02 -21.10
N GLY A 248 -7.33 -5.52 -19.92
CA GLY A 248 -7.44 -6.26 -18.68
C GLY A 248 -6.77 -5.53 -17.51
N LEU A 249 -6.43 -6.25 -16.45
CA LEU A 249 -5.76 -5.72 -15.25
C LEU A 249 -4.43 -5.06 -15.59
N GLY A 250 -3.67 -5.61 -16.53
CA GLY A 250 -2.42 -5.00 -17.01
C GLY A 250 -2.62 -3.75 -17.88
N ARG A 251 -3.84 -3.27 -18.03
CA ARG A 251 -4.24 -2.10 -18.84
C ARG A 251 -4.05 -2.32 -20.33
N ARG A 252 -2.83 -2.46 -20.83
CA ARG A 252 -2.48 -2.72 -22.26
C ARG A 252 -2.37 -4.22 -22.58
N TRP A 253 -2.49 -5.08 -21.58
CA TRP A 253 -2.42 -6.54 -21.64
C TRP A 253 -3.36 -7.13 -20.59
N SER A 254 -3.79 -8.38 -20.77
CA SER A 254 -4.60 -9.09 -19.79
C SER A 254 -3.76 -10.10 -19.01
N TRP A 255 -4.12 -10.32 -17.75
CA TRP A 255 -3.50 -11.38 -16.96
C TRP A 255 -3.88 -12.75 -17.50
N SER A 256 -5.12 -12.90 -18.00
CA SER A 256 -5.61 -14.13 -18.61
C SER A 256 -4.74 -14.61 -19.76
N GLU A 257 -4.46 -13.71 -20.75
CA GLU A 257 -3.59 -14.02 -21.89
C GLU A 257 -2.14 -14.27 -21.42
N HIS A 258 -1.63 -13.46 -20.51
CA HIS A 258 -0.26 -13.55 -20.02
C HIS A 258 0.02 -14.88 -19.30
N LEU A 259 -0.95 -15.36 -18.51
CA LEU A 259 -0.85 -16.63 -17.76
C LEU A 259 -1.33 -17.84 -18.56
N GLY A 260 -1.58 -17.71 -19.86
CA GLY A 260 -2.02 -18.83 -20.72
C GLY A 260 -3.44 -19.31 -20.48
N ALA A 261 -4.26 -18.54 -19.77
CA ALA A 261 -5.65 -18.88 -19.50
C ALA A 261 -6.63 -18.56 -20.66
N GLY A 262 -6.11 -18.14 -21.81
CA GLY A 262 -6.87 -17.78 -23.01
C GLY A 262 -7.36 -16.33 -23.04
N ASP A 263 -8.09 -15.97 -24.10
CA ASP A 263 -8.70 -14.64 -24.25
C ASP A 263 -9.77 -14.45 -23.16
N PRO A 264 -9.73 -13.36 -22.38
CA PRO A 264 -10.72 -13.11 -21.33
C PRO A 264 -12.15 -12.91 -21.86
N LYS A 265 -12.32 -12.73 -23.16
CA LYS A 265 -13.63 -12.64 -23.84
C LYS A 265 -14.27 -14.01 -24.06
N GLU A 266 -13.48 -15.06 -24.12
CA GLU A 266 -13.96 -16.42 -24.35
C GLU A 266 -14.42 -17.11 -23.06
N PRO A 267 -15.30 -18.14 -23.16
CA PRO A 267 -15.67 -18.96 -22.02
C PRO A 267 -14.44 -19.61 -21.38
N ALA A 268 -14.47 -19.80 -20.06
CA ALA A 268 -13.38 -20.38 -19.33
C ALA A 268 -13.04 -21.79 -19.83
N SER A 269 -11.85 -21.98 -20.40
CA SER A 269 -11.21 -23.29 -20.38
C SER A 269 -10.71 -23.59 -18.97
N PRO A 270 -10.80 -24.84 -18.48
CA PRO A 270 -10.19 -25.20 -17.21
C PRO A 270 -8.70 -24.76 -17.24
N LEU A 271 -8.25 -24.05 -16.21
CA LEU A 271 -6.83 -23.76 -16.06
C LEU A 271 -6.10 -25.10 -15.95
N ALA A 272 -5.22 -25.39 -16.89
CA ALA A 272 -4.24 -26.44 -16.68
C ALA A 272 -3.46 -26.09 -15.40
N PRO A 273 -3.13 -27.06 -14.53
CA PRO A 273 -2.29 -26.81 -13.38
C PRO A 273 -0.99 -26.15 -13.86
N PHE A 274 -0.73 -24.97 -13.32
CA PHE A 274 0.43 -24.17 -13.70
C PHE A 274 1.72 -24.94 -13.34
N GLN A 275 2.56 -25.25 -14.33
CA GLN A 275 3.82 -25.93 -14.11
C GLN A 275 4.92 -24.86 -13.92
N PRO A 276 5.77 -24.97 -12.89
CA PRO A 276 6.87 -24.02 -12.66
C PRO A 276 7.83 -23.85 -13.85
N GLY A 277 7.86 -24.84 -14.77
CA GLY A 277 8.68 -24.81 -15.99
C GLY A 277 8.14 -23.94 -17.12
N ASP A 278 6.88 -23.50 -17.06
CA ASP A 278 6.26 -22.64 -18.09
C ASP A 278 6.70 -21.18 -17.98
N LEU A 279 7.41 -20.83 -16.92
CA LEU A 279 7.97 -19.50 -16.72
C LEU A 279 9.27 -19.34 -17.50
N ARG A 280 9.25 -18.57 -18.56
CA ARG A 280 10.46 -17.93 -19.10
C ARG A 280 10.88 -16.82 -18.13
N CYS A 281 11.46 -17.19 -16.99
CA CYS A 281 11.72 -16.28 -15.90
C CYS A 281 13.23 -16.14 -15.63
N SER A 282 13.68 -14.88 -15.63
CA SER A 282 14.82 -14.44 -14.83
C SER A 282 14.46 -14.66 -13.36
N ARG A 283 15.28 -15.46 -12.65
CA ARG A 283 15.07 -15.83 -11.25
C ARG A 283 14.80 -14.60 -10.36
N PRO A 284 13.75 -14.58 -9.53
CA PRO A 284 13.74 -13.71 -8.37
C PRO A 284 14.77 -14.23 -7.37
N GLN A 285 15.47 -13.31 -6.70
CA GLN A 285 16.34 -13.67 -5.58
C GLN A 285 15.51 -14.44 -4.54
N SER A 286 15.97 -15.63 -4.22
CA SER A 286 15.36 -16.55 -3.27
C SER A 286 15.27 -15.90 -1.89
N PHE A 287 14.04 -15.72 -1.39
CA PHE A 287 13.79 -15.46 0.02
C PHE A 287 13.77 -16.83 0.72
N ASP A 288 14.85 -17.14 1.43
CA ASP A 288 14.93 -18.31 2.27
C ASP A 288 14.35 -17.97 3.66
N LEU A 289 13.20 -18.54 3.97
CA LEU A 289 12.52 -18.41 5.27
C LEU A 289 13.00 -19.45 6.29
N SER A 290 14.04 -20.25 5.98
CA SER A 290 14.43 -21.41 6.78
C SER A 290 15.46 -21.16 7.88
N GLU A 291 15.98 -19.94 8.07
CA GLU A 291 17.07 -19.69 9.03
C GLU A 291 16.69 -18.84 10.22
N HIS A 292 15.54 -19.03 10.86
CA HIS A 292 15.34 -18.49 12.22
C HIS A 292 14.48 -19.43 13.07
N HIS A 293 15.00 -20.66 13.31
CA HIS A 293 14.63 -21.46 14.48
C HIS A 293 15.91 -21.93 15.12
N ASN A 294 16.41 -21.13 16.06
CA ASN A 294 17.12 -21.56 17.27
C ASN A 294 17.14 -20.41 18.28
#